data_f585e83eba4877b03100686d790a94f4
#
_entry.id   f585e83eba4877b03100686d790a94f4
#
_cell.length_a   1.000
_cell.length_b   1.000
_cell.length_c   1.000
_cell.angle_alpha   90.00
_cell.angle_beta   90.00
_cell.angle_gamma   90.00
#
_symmetry.space_group_name_H-M   'P 1'
#
loop_
_entity.id
_entity.type
_entity.pdbx_description
1 polymer ?
#
loop_
_entity_poly.entity_id
_entity_poly.type
_entity_poly.pdbx_seq_one_letter_code
_entity_poly.pdbx_strand_id
1 'polypeptide(L)'
;AVVAEQLPDSHPSKKVALAYVQQYEKTYGAGSRNQFAAHGFDSLVVLEKAVPIALKSGKPGTKEFRAGLRAALETMGRTEVSQGVLNWTKDDHWGYTMETGVMLKVVNGDWKVE
;
A
#
# COMPACT_ATOMS: atom_id res chain seq x y z
N ALA A 1 1.31 8.35 2.56
CA ALA A 1 2.52 8.15 3.39
C ALA A 1 3.22 9.47 3.76
N VAL A 2 3.25 10.46 2.87
CA VAL A 2 3.99 11.72 3.11
C VAL A 2 3.50 12.48 4.36
N VAL A 3 2.21 12.40 4.66
CA VAL A 3 1.57 13.05 5.83
C VAL A 3 1.17 12.03 6.93
N ALA A 4 1.86 10.91 7.01
CA ALA A 4 1.48 9.77 7.86
C ALA A 4 1.22 10.14 9.32
N GLU A 5 2.04 11.02 9.90
CA GLU A 5 1.92 11.46 11.30
C GLU A 5 0.67 12.29 11.55
N GLN A 6 0.17 12.97 10.52
CA GLN A 6 -1.01 13.84 10.61
C GLN A 6 -2.34 13.08 10.48
N LEU A 7 -2.31 11.84 9.99
CA LEU A 7 -3.50 11.03 9.88
C LEU A 7 -4.09 10.73 11.28
N PRO A 8 -5.42 10.69 11.43
CA PRO A 8 -6.04 10.27 12.68
C PRO A 8 -5.67 8.82 13.01
N ASP A 9 -5.64 8.44 14.29
CA ASP A 9 -5.26 7.09 14.73
C ASP A 9 -6.20 6.00 14.18
N SER A 10 -7.45 6.38 13.90
CA SER A 10 -8.45 5.51 13.28
C SER A 10 -8.25 5.29 11.78
N HIS A 11 -7.34 6.05 11.14
CA HIS A 11 -7.14 5.93 9.70
C HIS A 11 -6.47 4.59 9.36
N PRO A 12 -7.05 3.78 8.47
CA PRO A 12 -6.60 2.41 8.23
C PRO A 12 -5.14 2.30 7.76
N SER A 13 -4.67 3.29 6.98
CA SER A 13 -3.30 3.28 6.46
C SER A 13 -2.26 3.84 7.42
N LYS A 14 -2.64 4.48 8.54
CA LYS A 14 -1.68 5.18 9.41
C LYS A 14 -0.55 4.27 9.89
N LYS A 15 -0.90 3.08 10.37
CA LYS A 15 0.10 2.13 10.89
C LYS A 15 1.11 1.70 9.83
N VAL A 16 0.63 1.36 8.63
CA VAL A 16 1.48 0.93 7.51
C VAL A 16 2.31 2.10 6.98
N ALA A 17 1.71 3.29 6.88
CA ALA A 17 2.41 4.50 6.46
C ALA A 17 3.55 4.89 7.42
N LEU A 18 3.31 4.85 8.73
CA LEU A 18 4.35 5.11 9.73
C LEU A 18 5.48 4.07 9.68
N ALA A 19 5.15 2.79 9.49
CA ALA A 19 6.17 1.74 9.35
C ALA A 19 7.06 1.99 8.13
N TYR A 20 6.48 2.34 6.98
CA TYR A 20 7.22 2.75 5.79
C TYR A 20 8.14 3.94 6.09
N VAL A 21 7.61 5.02 6.67
CA VAL A 21 8.36 6.25 6.95
C VAL A 21 9.56 5.96 7.85
N GLN A 22 9.34 5.25 8.95
CA GLN A 22 10.40 4.91 9.89
C GLN A 22 11.51 4.06 9.25
N GLN A 23 11.13 3.05 8.47
CA GLN A 23 12.10 2.17 7.82
C GLN A 23 12.86 2.89 6.71
N TYR A 24 12.16 3.66 5.89
CA TYR A 24 12.76 4.37 4.76
C TYR A 24 13.71 5.47 5.22
N GLU A 25 13.29 6.31 6.16
CA GLU A 25 14.12 7.40 6.66
C GLU A 25 15.28 6.93 7.53
N LYS A 26 15.16 5.80 8.21
CA LYS A 26 16.30 5.15 8.89
C LYS A 26 17.41 4.78 7.91
N THR A 27 17.07 4.41 6.68
CA THR A 27 18.02 3.98 5.66
C THR A 27 18.58 5.15 4.85
N TYR A 28 17.70 6.09 4.47
CA TYR A 28 18.02 7.14 3.49
C TYR A 28 18.10 8.55 4.08
N GLY A 29 17.89 8.70 5.38
CA GLY A 29 17.94 9.98 6.10
C GLY A 29 16.56 10.60 6.32
N ALA A 30 16.47 11.45 7.35
CA ALA A 30 15.25 12.17 7.69
C ALA A 30 14.77 13.05 6.52
N GLY A 31 13.44 13.06 6.26
CA GLY A 31 12.83 13.83 5.19
C GLY A 31 13.00 13.23 3.79
N SER A 32 13.66 12.07 3.64
CA SER A 32 13.84 11.41 2.35
C SER A 32 12.58 10.74 1.80
N ARG A 33 11.55 10.55 2.65
CA ARG A 33 10.28 9.91 2.27
C ARG A 33 9.68 10.56 1.03
N ASN A 34 9.11 9.73 0.16
CA ASN A 34 8.38 10.21 -1.01
C ASN A 34 7.30 9.21 -1.42
N GLN A 35 6.36 9.69 -2.23
CA GLN A 35 5.20 8.91 -2.66
C GLN A 35 5.59 7.70 -3.54
N PHE A 36 6.58 7.84 -4.41
CA PHE A 36 6.96 6.76 -5.32
C PHE A 36 7.60 5.57 -4.58
N ALA A 37 8.49 5.86 -3.63
CA ALA A 37 9.07 4.82 -2.78
C ALA A 37 8.00 4.15 -1.90
N ALA A 38 6.99 4.90 -1.43
CA ALA A 38 5.86 4.35 -0.71
C ALA A 38 5.06 3.36 -1.57
N HIS A 39 4.81 3.64 -2.84
CA HIS A 39 4.17 2.67 -3.75
C HIS A 39 5.02 1.42 -3.96
N GLY A 40 6.34 1.54 -4.02
CA GLY A 40 7.24 0.39 -4.04
C GLY A 40 7.11 -0.48 -2.79
N PHE A 41 7.07 0.15 -1.61
CA PHE A 41 6.81 -0.54 -0.34
C PHE A 41 5.42 -1.21 -0.33
N ASP A 42 4.40 -0.54 -0.81
CA ASP A 42 3.04 -1.07 -0.89
C ASP A 42 2.95 -2.31 -1.79
N SER A 43 3.74 -2.35 -2.86
CA SER A 43 3.85 -3.53 -3.72
C SER A 43 4.37 -4.75 -2.94
N LEU A 44 5.32 -4.56 -2.03
CA LEU A 44 5.80 -5.62 -1.15
C LEU A 44 4.70 -6.11 -0.20
N VAL A 45 3.99 -5.19 0.47
CA VAL A 45 2.87 -5.53 1.36
C VAL A 45 1.80 -6.37 0.64
N VAL A 46 1.47 -5.99 -0.59
CA VAL A 46 0.53 -6.73 -1.44
C VAL A 46 1.04 -8.12 -1.77
N LEU A 47 2.32 -8.24 -2.16
CA LEU A 47 2.92 -9.53 -2.51
C LEU A 47 3.05 -10.45 -1.30
N GLU A 48 3.37 -9.94 -0.12
CA GLU A 48 3.40 -10.72 1.13
C GLU A 48 2.06 -11.40 1.41
N LYS A 49 0.95 -10.75 1.04
CA LYS A 49 -0.41 -11.31 1.17
C LYS A 49 -0.77 -12.25 0.02
N ALA A 50 -0.44 -11.91 -1.21
CA ALA A 50 -0.86 -12.63 -2.41
C ALA A 50 -0.04 -13.91 -2.70
N VAL A 51 1.27 -13.87 -2.48
CA VAL A 51 2.18 -14.98 -2.81
C VAL A 51 1.84 -16.29 -2.06
N PRO A 52 1.57 -16.27 -0.74
CA PRO A 52 1.16 -17.50 -0.03
C PRO A 52 -0.10 -18.15 -0.60
N ILE A 53 -1.03 -17.34 -1.13
CA ILE A 53 -2.25 -17.84 -1.79
C ILE A 53 -1.88 -18.46 -3.13
N ALA A 54 -1.05 -17.79 -3.93
CA ALA A 54 -0.62 -18.23 -5.25
C ALA A 54 0.20 -19.53 -5.21
N LEU A 55 1.00 -19.75 -4.16
CA LEU A 55 1.79 -20.96 -3.96
C LEU A 55 0.94 -22.25 -3.89
N LYS A 56 -0.35 -22.13 -3.56
CA LYS A 56 -1.29 -23.26 -3.58
C LYS A 56 -1.60 -23.73 -5.00
N SER A 57 -1.40 -22.88 -6.01
CA SER A 57 -1.69 -23.19 -7.42
C SER A 57 -0.47 -23.75 -8.18
N GLY A 58 0.75 -23.44 -7.75
CA GLY A 58 1.95 -23.91 -8.42
C GLY A 58 3.23 -23.29 -7.87
N LYS A 59 4.36 -23.74 -8.38
CA LYS A 59 5.69 -23.23 -7.99
C LYS A 59 5.99 -21.89 -8.70
N PRO A 60 6.73 -20.97 -8.06
CA PRO A 60 7.24 -19.77 -8.73
C PRO A 60 7.93 -20.09 -10.07
N GLY A 61 7.72 -19.24 -11.06
CA GLY A 61 8.23 -19.43 -12.42
C GLY A 61 7.29 -20.22 -13.35
N THR A 62 6.29 -20.92 -12.84
CA THR A 62 5.33 -21.68 -13.65
C THR A 62 4.15 -20.83 -14.11
N LYS A 63 3.44 -21.28 -15.14
CA LYS A 63 2.21 -20.66 -15.64
C LYS A 63 1.10 -20.70 -14.59
N GLU A 64 0.99 -21.81 -13.88
CA GLU A 64 0.03 -22.06 -12.82
C GLU A 64 0.22 -21.08 -11.65
N PHE A 65 1.47 -20.84 -11.24
CA PHE A 65 1.76 -19.84 -10.20
C PHE A 65 1.36 -18.43 -10.63
N ARG A 66 1.67 -18.04 -11.88
CA ARG A 66 1.27 -16.70 -12.38
C ARG A 66 -0.23 -16.50 -12.44
N ALA A 67 -0.95 -17.53 -12.90
CA ALA A 67 -2.41 -17.53 -12.89
C ALA A 67 -2.98 -17.47 -11.46
N GLY A 68 -2.40 -18.22 -10.54
CA GLY A 68 -2.73 -18.21 -9.11
C GLY A 68 -2.45 -16.86 -8.46
N LEU A 69 -1.34 -16.19 -8.81
CA LEU A 69 -1.01 -14.86 -8.29
C LEU A 69 -2.03 -13.81 -8.76
N ARG A 70 -2.40 -13.83 -10.03
CA ARG A 70 -3.45 -12.96 -10.55
C ARG A 70 -4.76 -13.19 -9.81
N ALA A 71 -5.20 -14.44 -9.69
CA ALA A 71 -6.42 -14.78 -8.98
C ALA A 71 -6.37 -14.36 -7.50
N ALA A 72 -5.20 -14.51 -6.84
CA ALA A 72 -5.00 -14.07 -5.47
C ALA A 72 -5.19 -12.56 -5.33
N LEU A 73 -4.62 -11.76 -6.22
CA LEU A 73 -4.79 -10.30 -6.22
C LEU A 73 -6.26 -9.89 -6.37
N GLU A 74 -7.01 -10.58 -7.23
CA GLU A 74 -8.45 -10.31 -7.49
C GLU A 74 -9.38 -10.79 -6.36
N THR A 75 -8.91 -11.65 -5.45
CA THR A 75 -9.76 -12.31 -4.44
C THR A 75 -9.30 -12.14 -2.99
N MET A 76 -8.10 -11.62 -2.75
CA MET A 76 -7.57 -11.47 -1.39
C MET A 76 -8.29 -10.42 -0.54
N GLY A 77 -9.15 -9.61 -1.17
CA GLY A 77 -9.96 -8.61 -0.52
C GLY A 77 -9.17 -7.39 -0.02
N ARG A 78 -9.80 -6.63 0.87
CA ARG A 78 -9.27 -5.41 1.45
C ARG A 78 -7.83 -5.56 1.97
N THR A 79 -6.95 -4.67 1.55
CA THR A 79 -5.55 -4.64 1.94
C THR A 79 -5.14 -3.22 2.28
N GLU A 80 -4.75 -3.00 3.53
CA GLU A 80 -4.23 -1.72 4.00
C GLU A 80 -2.77 -1.58 3.58
N VAL A 81 -2.47 -0.48 2.89
CA VAL A 81 -1.13 -0.15 2.41
C VAL A 81 -0.74 1.26 2.88
N SER A 82 0.50 1.67 2.66
CA SER A 82 0.97 2.98 3.15
C SER A 82 0.28 4.17 2.47
N GLN A 83 -0.21 3.98 1.26
CA GLN A 83 -0.84 5.02 0.44
C GLN A 83 -2.37 4.93 0.40
N GLY A 84 -2.97 3.97 1.08
CA GLY A 84 -4.42 3.82 1.09
C GLY A 84 -4.91 2.44 1.46
N VAL A 85 -6.09 2.13 0.96
CA VAL A 85 -6.72 0.82 1.10
C VAL A 85 -7.06 0.29 -0.28
N LEU A 86 -6.56 -0.89 -0.59
CA LEU A 86 -6.78 -1.57 -1.86
C LEU A 86 -7.80 -2.69 -1.70
N ASN A 87 -8.64 -2.87 -2.71
CA ASN A 87 -9.54 -4.00 -2.83
C ASN A 87 -9.77 -4.31 -4.32
N TRP A 88 -8.80 -5.01 -4.93
CA TRP A 88 -8.92 -5.43 -6.32
C TRP A 88 -9.97 -6.52 -6.49
N THR A 89 -10.69 -6.44 -7.58
CA THR A 89 -11.64 -7.46 -8.03
C THR A 89 -11.37 -7.81 -9.50
N LYS A 90 -12.06 -8.81 -10.02
CA LYS A 90 -11.98 -9.19 -11.43
C LYS A 90 -12.37 -8.02 -12.37
N ASP A 91 -13.26 -7.15 -11.92
CA ASP A 91 -13.84 -6.07 -12.72
C ASP A 91 -13.24 -4.69 -12.40
N ASP A 92 -12.51 -4.58 -11.30
CA ASP A 92 -11.82 -3.36 -10.87
C ASP A 92 -10.37 -3.66 -10.47
N HIS A 93 -9.44 -3.32 -11.36
CA HIS A 93 -7.99 -3.39 -11.13
C HIS A 93 -7.38 -2.05 -10.71
N TRP A 94 -8.15 -0.97 -10.61
CA TRP A 94 -7.71 0.26 -9.94
C TRP A 94 -7.60 0.04 -8.44
N GLY A 95 -8.65 -0.49 -7.85
CA GLY A 95 -8.71 -1.08 -6.53
C GLY A 95 -8.65 -0.12 -5.34
N TYR A 96 -8.34 1.15 -5.51
CA TYR A 96 -8.37 2.11 -4.39
C TYR A 96 -9.80 2.36 -3.91
N THR A 97 -10.00 2.19 -2.61
CA THR A 97 -11.30 2.48 -1.97
C THR A 97 -11.43 3.97 -1.64
N MET A 98 -12.64 4.42 -1.34
CA MET A 98 -12.90 5.81 -0.92
C MET A 98 -12.15 6.19 0.38
N GLU A 99 -11.79 5.22 1.20
CA GLU A 99 -11.01 5.42 2.43
C GLU A 99 -9.55 5.86 2.16
N THR A 100 -9.10 5.77 0.90
CA THR A 100 -7.77 6.21 0.48
C THR A 100 -7.65 7.74 0.40
N GLY A 101 -8.76 8.44 0.13
CA GLY A 101 -8.78 9.88 -0.08
C GLY A 101 -8.51 10.65 1.21
N VAL A 102 -7.54 11.56 1.16
CA VAL A 102 -7.24 12.49 2.26
C VAL A 102 -7.25 13.91 1.70
N MET A 103 -8.01 14.79 2.33
CA MET A 103 -8.02 16.21 1.97
C MET A 103 -6.80 16.90 2.55
N LEU A 104 -6.09 17.61 1.70
CA LEU A 104 -4.89 18.35 2.09
C LEU A 104 -5.04 19.83 1.73
N LYS A 105 -4.45 20.69 2.55
CA LYS A 105 -4.26 22.11 2.24
C LYS A 105 -2.78 22.48 2.33
N VAL A 106 -2.38 23.52 1.61
CA VAL A 106 -1.05 24.10 1.72
C VAL A 106 -1.06 25.19 2.79
N VAL A 107 -0.21 25.06 3.79
CA VAL A 107 -0.04 26.05 4.86
C VAL A 107 1.44 26.35 5.00
N ASN A 108 1.84 27.61 4.73
CA ASN A 108 3.23 28.06 4.79
C ASN A 108 4.18 27.19 3.92
N GLY A 109 3.71 26.76 2.73
CA GLY A 109 4.50 25.96 1.82
C GLY A 109 4.56 24.46 2.14
N ASP A 110 3.82 23.99 3.15
CA ASP A 110 3.81 22.60 3.60
C ASP A 110 2.40 21.98 3.50
N TRP A 111 2.34 20.66 3.39
CA TRP A 111 1.08 19.92 3.34
C TRP A 111 0.49 19.72 4.73
N LYS A 112 -0.78 20.03 4.88
CA LYS A 112 -1.55 19.77 6.11
C LYS A 112 -2.81 18.99 5.80
N VAL A 113 -3.07 17.96 6.61
CA VAL A 113 -4.35 17.25 6.58
C VAL A 113 -5.44 18.16 7.11
N GLU A 114 -6.56 18.22 6.40
CA GLU A 114 -7.72 19.04 6.78
C GLU A 114 -8.65 18.33 7.77
#